data_6c7b339deb7c1c73141031d469d893bb
#
_entry.id   6c7b339deb7c1c73141031d469d893bb
#
_cell.length_a   1.000
_cell.length_b   1.000
_cell.length_c   1.000
_cell.angle_alpha   90.00
_cell.angle_beta   90.00
_cell.angle_gamma   90.00
#
_symmetry.space_group_name_H-M   'P 1'
#
loop_
_entity.id
_entity.type
_entity.pdbx_description
1 polymer ?
#
loop_
_entity_poly.entity_id
_entity_poly.type
_entity_poly.pdbx_seq_one_letter_code
_entity_poly.pdbx_strand_id
1 'polypeptide(L)'
;MSEIAQETRVVAAGNGAGAPATAELHVDGLRVSVEGKPILDGVDLRVPVGQIHVLMGPNGSGKSTLAYSLMGHPKYQVTGGAASFDGQDLLALTPDRRAKLGLFLSFQNPIAIPGVTTVNFLRAALRAQGKELPAREFIARLGEEMTALRMDPSFRSRYINDGFSGGEKKRAETLQLAMLEPRLAILDEPDSGLDVDALRIVADGVLRVMEKSEGRMGVLLITHYYRILENLTPDRVHIMHQGRIVDSGGPELAHLIEREGYDPYITANSPPGTEVSPR
;
A
#
# COMPACT_ATOMS: atom_id res chain seq x y z
N MET A 1 20.59 -49.01 55.10
CA MET A 1 20.05 -47.66 55.28
C MET A 1 20.65 -46.82 54.14
N SER A 2 19.90 -46.66 53.09
CA SER A 2 20.36 -46.07 51.84
C SER A 2 19.46 -44.85 51.55
N GLU A 3 20.03 -43.66 51.60
CA GLU A 3 19.38 -42.40 51.25
C GLU A 3 19.47 -42.19 49.75
N ILE A 4 18.32 -42.09 49.11
CA ILE A 4 18.19 -41.81 47.68
C ILE A 4 18.11 -40.30 47.52
N ALA A 5 19.18 -39.69 46.95
CA ALA A 5 19.20 -38.30 46.54
C ALA A 5 18.36 -38.11 45.25
N GLN A 6 17.32 -37.29 45.32
CA GLN A 6 16.56 -36.83 44.18
C GLN A 6 17.30 -35.67 43.51
N GLU A 7 17.86 -35.91 42.32
CA GLU A 7 18.35 -34.88 41.44
C GLU A 7 17.20 -34.14 40.75
N THR A 8 17.01 -32.90 41.11
CA THR A 8 16.07 -31.99 40.45
C THR A 8 16.70 -31.50 39.11
N ARG A 9 16.22 -32.04 38.02
CA ARG A 9 16.59 -31.58 36.67
C ARG A 9 15.98 -30.21 36.40
N VAL A 10 16.79 -29.17 36.46
CA VAL A 10 16.47 -27.83 35.97
C VAL A 10 16.45 -27.87 34.44
N VAL A 11 15.28 -27.76 33.84
CA VAL A 11 15.11 -27.59 32.40
C VAL A 11 15.48 -26.13 32.08
N ALA A 12 16.62 -25.95 31.47
CA ALA A 12 17.03 -24.66 30.94
C ALA A 12 16.05 -24.28 29.80
N ALA A 13 15.32 -23.19 30.00
CA ALA A 13 14.53 -22.55 28.94
C ALA A 13 15.51 -22.03 27.87
N GLY A 14 15.52 -22.69 26.74
CA GLY A 14 16.26 -22.25 25.56
C GLY A 14 15.71 -20.91 25.07
N ASN A 15 16.52 -19.87 25.18
CA ASN A 15 16.33 -18.61 24.46
C ASN A 15 16.44 -18.91 22.96
N GLY A 16 15.31 -19.21 22.32
CA GLY A 16 15.19 -19.11 20.89
C GLY A 16 15.38 -17.64 20.51
N ALA A 17 16.53 -17.28 19.97
CA ALA A 17 16.71 -16.00 19.28
C ALA A 17 15.69 -16.00 18.13
N GLY A 18 14.58 -15.32 18.32
CA GLY A 18 13.60 -15.08 17.29
C GLY A 18 14.28 -14.35 16.12
N ALA A 19 14.06 -14.84 14.91
CA ALA A 19 14.43 -14.08 13.71
C ALA A 19 13.92 -12.63 13.89
N PRO A 20 14.67 -11.61 13.42
CA PRO A 20 14.22 -10.23 13.56
C PRO A 20 12.81 -10.13 12.96
N ALA A 21 11.88 -9.63 13.77
CA ALA A 21 10.49 -9.46 13.32
C ALA A 21 10.53 -8.61 12.05
N THR A 22 10.13 -9.21 10.92
CA THR A 22 10.04 -8.48 9.66
C THR A 22 9.00 -7.37 9.86
N ALA A 23 9.38 -6.14 9.47
CA ALA A 23 8.46 -5.02 9.55
C ALA A 23 7.18 -5.35 8.77
N GLU A 24 6.02 -5.05 9.34
CA GLU A 24 4.73 -5.30 8.70
C GLU A 24 3.73 -4.20 9.01
N LEU A 25 2.80 -3.98 8.10
CA LEU A 25 1.55 -3.29 8.40
C LEU A 25 0.62 -4.28 9.09
N HIS A 26 0.15 -3.91 10.27
CA HIS A 26 -0.84 -4.68 11.02
C HIS A 26 -2.05 -3.79 11.31
N VAL A 27 -3.20 -4.21 10.82
CA VAL A 27 -4.50 -3.58 11.04
C VAL A 27 -5.38 -4.60 11.78
N ASP A 28 -6.00 -4.18 12.88
CA ASP A 28 -6.80 -5.03 13.75
C ASP A 28 -8.14 -4.36 14.04
N GLY A 29 -9.21 -4.95 13.56
CA GLY A 29 -10.58 -4.51 13.79
C GLY A 29 -10.86 -3.06 13.41
N LEU A 30 -10.15 -2.49 12.41
CA LEU A 30 -10.22 -1.06 12.09
C LEU A 30 -11.61 -0.64 11.63
N ARG A 31 -12.18 0.38 12.32
CA ARG A 31 -13.45 1.01 11.98
C ARG A 31 -13.23 2.47 11.64
N VAL A 32 -13.88 2.92 10.56
CA VAL A 32 -13.71 4.29 10.05
C VAL A 32 -15.06 4.83 9.60
N SER A 33 -15.32 6.08 9.94
CA SER A 33 -16.45 6.86 9.41
C SER A 33 -15.99 8.02 8.54
N VAL A 34 -16.83 8.39 7.58
CA VAL A 34 -16.66 9.55 6.71
C VAL A 34 -17.94 10.38 6.79
N GLU A 35 -17.83 11.64 7.22
CA GLU A 35 -18.99 12.52 7.39
C GLU A 35 -20.09 11.89 8.26
N GLY A 36 -19.69 11.18 9.31
CA GLY A 36 -20.59 10.48 10.24
C GLY A 36 -21.15 9.14 9.75
N LYS A 37 -20.87 8.74 8.51
CA LYS A 37 -21.31 7.45 7.97
C LYS A 37 -20.22 6.39 8.18
N PRO A 38 -20.51 5.23 8.80
CA PRO A 38 -19.55 4.15 8.90
C PRO A 38 -19.25 3.58 7.50
N ILE A 39 -17.96 3.43 7.19
CA ILE A 39 -17.47 2.90 5.90
C ILE A 39 -16.65 1.64 6.12
N LEU A 40 -15.74 1.63 7.12
CA LEU A 40 -15.03 0.43 7.52
C LEU A 40 -15.63 -0.10 8.82
N ASP A 41 -15.82 -1.42 8.87
CA ASP A 41 -16.50 -2.08 9.99
C ASP A 41 -15.73 -3.32 10.47
N GLY A 42 -14.53 -3.09 10.98
CA GLY A 42 -13.69 -4.15 11.54
C GLY A 42 -12.80 -4.80 10.47
N VAL A 43 -11.88 -4.03 9.89
CA VAL A 43 -10.91 -4.54 8.91
C VAL A 43 -9.71 -5.13 9.64
N ASP A 44 -9.40 -6.38 9.31
CA ASP A 44 -8.20 -7.09 9.72
C ASP A 44 -7.30 -7.31 8.51
N LEU A 45 -6.04 -6.83 8.56
CA LEU A 45 -5.10 -6.93 7.44
C LEU A 45 -3.66 -6.96 7.95
N ARG A 46 -2.85 -7.82 7.33
CA ARG A 46 -1.39 -7.83 7.52
C ARG A 46 -0.70 -7.76 6.19
N VAL A 47 0.29 -6.86 6.08
CA VAL A 47 1.13 -6.71 4.89
C VAL A 47 2.59 -6.67 5.33
N PRO A 48 3.32 -7.79 5.25
CA PRO A 48 4.75 -7.84 5.51
C PRO A 48 5.53 -7.03 4.48
N VAL A 49 6.67 -6.47 4.86
CA VAL A 49 7.63 -5.95 3.88
C VAL A 49 8.17 -7.08 3.02
N GLY A 50 8.53 -6.78 1.78
CA GLY A 50 8.98 -7.76 0.80
C GLY A 50 7.86 -8.49 0.06
N GLN A 51 6.59 -8.25 0.42
CA GLN A 51 5.44 -8.89 -0.22
C GLN A 51 4.55 -7.87 -0.95
N ILE A 52 3.85 -8.37 -1.97
CA ILE A 52 2.77 -7.66 -2.68
C ILE A 52 1.44 -8.25 -2.23
N HIS A 53 0.67 -7.47 -1.49
CA HIS A 53 -0.70 -7.79 -1.14
C HIS A 53 -1.65 -6.97 -2.00
N VAL A 54 -2.69 -7.60 -2.52
CA VAL A 54 -3.69 -6.97 -3.37
C VAL A 54 -5.02 -6.90 -2.62
N LEU A 55 -5.64 -5.73 -2.62
CA LEU A 55 -6.97 -5.51 -2.09
C LEU A 55 -7.93 -5.26 -3.24
N MET A 56 -8.82 -6.21 -3.49
CA MET A 56 -9.85 -6.16 -4.51
C MET A 56 -11.24 -6.01 -3.87
N GLY A 57 -12.23 -5.65 -4.68
CA GLY A 57 -13.61 -5.54 -4.24
C GLY A 57 -14.39 -4.53 -5.09
N PRO A 58 -15.73 -4.57 -5.05
CA PRO A 58 -16.56 -3.66 -5.82
C PRO A 58 -16.36 -2.20 -5.42
N ASN A 59 -16.82 -1.27 -6.28
CA ASN A 59 -16.79 0.15 -5.95
C ASN A 59 -17.62 0.42 -4.69
N GLY A 60 -17.11 1.30 -3.83
CA GLY A 60 -17.75 1.62 -2.55
C GLY A 60 -17.53 0.59 -1.43
N SER A 61 -16.73 -0.46 -1.64
CA SER A 61 -16.46 -1.45 -0.59
C SER A 61 -15.58 -0.94 0.57
N GLY A 62 -14.89 0.20 0.40
CA GLY A 62 -14.07 0.82 1.45
C GLY A 62 -12.56 0.82 1.20
N LYS A 63 -12.08 0.32 0.05
CA LYS A 63 -10.63 0.19 -0.27
C LYS A 63 -9.85 1.49 -0.12
N SER A 64 -10.26 2.55 -0.81
CA SER A 64 -9.62 3.87 -0.72
C SER A 64 -9.79 4.47 0.68
N THR A 65 -10.91 4.19 1.37
CA THR A 65 -11.11 4.61 2.76
C THR A 65 -10.04 4.01 3.66
N LEU A 66 -9.70 2.73 3.49
CA LEU A 66 -8.60 2.09 4.21
C LEU A 66 -7.26 2.78 3.92
N ALA A 67 -6.93 2.99 2.64
CA ALA A 67 -5.68 3.66 2.23
C ALA A 67 -5.51 5.05 2.86
N TYR A 68 -6.55 5.89 2.74
CA TYR A 68 -6.52 7.25 3.29
C TYR A 68 -6.49 7.28 4.82
N SER A 69 -7.19 6.34 5.48
CA SER A 69 -7.16 6.22 6.94
C SER A 69 -5.77 5.84 7.44
N LEU A 70 -5.12 4.88 6.78
CA LEU A 70 -3.74 4.47 7.10
C LEU A 70 -2.73 5.61 6.91
N MET A 71 -2.99 6.54 5.99
CA MET A 71 -2.17 7.75 5.80
C MET A 71 -2.57 8.92 6.71
N GLY A 72 -3.65 8.79 7.50
CA GLY A 72 -4.08 9.81 8.46
C GLY A 72 -4.77 11.01 7.83
N HIS A 73 -5.44 10.82 6.70
CA HIS A 73 -6.17 11.90 6.05
C HIS A 73 -7.34 12.37 6.93
N PRO A 74 -7.48 13.67 7.22
CA PRO A 74 -8.38 14.20 8.27
C PRO A 74 -9.88 13.98 8.01
N LYS A 75 -10.27 13.72 6.77
CA LYS A 75 -11.66 13.39 6.41
C LYS A 75 -12.12 12.03 6.95
N TYR A 76 -11.18 11.12 7.20
CA TYR A 76 -11.44 9.74 7.58
C TYR A 76 -11.25 9.57 9.08
N GLN A 77 -12.36 9.46 9.82
CA GLN A 77 -12.35 9.39 11.28
C GLN A 77 -12.29 7.93 11.73
N VAL A 78 -11.21 7.55 12.38
CA VAL A 78 -11.10 6.25 13.02
C VAL A 78 -12.01 6.22 14.25
N THR A 79 -12.93 5.27 14.29
CA THR A 79 -13.92 5.10 15.36
C THR A 79 -13.65 3.86 16.22
N GLY A 80 -12.69 3.02 15.84
CA GLY A 80 -12.28 1.85 16.61
C GLY A 80 -11.23 1.01 15.91
N GLY A 81 -10.70 0.03 16.61
CA GLY A 81 -9.61 -0.83 16.13
C GLY A 81 -8.23 -0.20 16.29
N ALA A 82 -7.24 -0.85 15.70
CA ALA A 82 -5.83 -0.43 15.75
C ALA A 82 -5.17 -0.55 14.37
N ALA A 83 -4.13 0.24 14.15
CA ALA A 83 -3.27 0.10 12.99
C ALA A 83 -1.82 0.45 13.39
N SER A 84 -0.88 -0.43 13.07
CA SER A 84 0.53 -0.24 13.36
C SER A 84 1.40 -0.59 12.17
N PHE A 85 2.57 0.01 12.09
CA PHE A 85 3.61 -0.34 11.14
C PHE A 85 4.95 -0.41 11.86
N ASP A 86 5.65 -1.52 11.69
CA ASP A 86 6.93 -1.76 12.38
C ASP A 86 6.82 -1.57 13.91
N GLY A 87 5.71 -2.04 14.48
CA GLY A 87 5.40 -1.91 15.90
C GLY A 87 5.01 -0.52 16.38
N GLN A 88 4.98 0.50 15.53
CA GLN A 88 4.55 1.85 15.88
C GLN A 88 3.06 2.05 15.57
N ASP A 89 2.32 2.58 16.55
CA ASP A 89 0.90 2.93 16.38
C ASP A 89 0.73 4.06 15.36
N LEU A 90 0.18 3.73 14.19
CA LEU A 90 -0.08 4.70 13.12
C LEU A 90 -1.14 5.72 13.52
N LEU A 91 -2.13 5.32 14.32
CA LEU A 91 -3.26 6.18 14.65
C LEU A 91 -2.86 7.36 15.53
N ALA A 92 -1.78 7.20 16.31
CA ALA A 92 -1.19 8.27 17.10
C ALA A 92 -0.29 9.22 16.29
N LEU A 93 0.03 8.90 15.03
CA LEU A 93 0.95 9.67 14.19
C LEU A 93 0.22 10.61 13.23
N THR A 94 0.75 11.81 13.06
CA THR A 94 0.35 12.73 11.98
C THR A 94 0.78 12.23 10.61
N PRO A 95 0.14 12.67 9.50
CA PRO A 95 0.48 12.19 8.15
C PRO A 95 1.95 12.32 7.78
N ASP A 96 2.59 13.45 8.16
CA ASP A 96 4.02 13.68 7.92
C ASP A 96 4.91 12.70 8.68
N ARG A 97 4.51 12.31 9.91
CA ARG A 97 5.24 11.31 10.70
C ARG A 97 5.07 9.91 10.13
N ARG A 98 3.89 9.56 9.60
CA ARG A 98 3.67 8.30 8.88
C ARG A 98 4.54 8.23 7.63
N ALA A 99 4.64 9.32 6.85
CA ALA A 99 5.53 9.41 5.70
C ALA A 99 7.03 9.27 6.10
N LYS A 100 7.45 9.86 7.22
CA LYS A 100 8.81 9.69 7.76
C LYS A 100 9.11 8.27 8.26
N LEU A 101 8.09 7.57 8.74
CA LEU A 101 8.20 6.14 9.11
C LEU A 101 8.39 5.25 7.88
N GLY A 102 8.15 5.77 6.69
CA GLY A 102 8.35 5.09 5.41
C GLY A 102 7.04 4.65 4.73
N LEU A 103 5.89 5.19 5.11
CA LEU A 103 4.65 4.98 4.38
C LEU A 103 4.56 5.91 3.17
N PHE A 104 4.06 5.38 2.06
CA PHE A 104 3.81 6.10 0.82
C PHE A 104 2.40 5.78 0.32
N LEU A 105 1.70 6.78 -0.21
CA LEU A 105 0.40 6.61 -0.87
C LEU A 105 0.47 7.19 -2.28
N SER A 106 0.20 6.35 -3.29
CA SER A 106 -0.16 6.79 -4.63
C SER A 106 -1.66 7.03 -4.68
N PHE A 107 -2.06 8.23 -5.05
CA PHE A 107 -3.46 8.62 -5.05
C PHE A 107 -4.17 8.15 -6.32
N GLN A 108 -5.44 7.79 -6.21
CA GLN A 108 -6.28 7.54 -7.38
C GLN A 108 -6.29 8.77 -8.33
N ASN A 109 -6.45 9.97 -7.76
CA ASN A 109 -6.44 11.24 -8.48
C ASN A 109 -5.42 12.21 -7.87
N PRO A 110 -4.15 12.20 -8.33
CA PRO A 110 -3.13 13.10 -7.80
C PRO A 110 -3.46 14.57 -8.07
N ILE A 111 -3.36 15.40 -7.03
CA ILE A 111 -3.66 16.83 -7.09
C ILE A 111 -2.46 17.59 -7.66
N ALA A 112 -2.72 18.57 -8.53
CA ALA A 112 -1.70 19.51 -9.00
C ALA A 112 -1.30 20.48 -7.87
N ILE A 113 0.01 20.79 -7.79
CA ILE A 113 0.54 21.80 -6.86
C ILE A 113 1.16 22.93 -7.69
N PRO A 114 0.38 23.98 -8.02
CA PRO A 114 0.87 25.08 -8.83
C PRO A 114 2.07 25.78 -8.17
N GLY A 115 3.08 26.13 -8.96
CA GLY A 115 4.27 26.80 -8.47
C GLY A 115 5.34 25.87 -7.89
N VAL A 116 5.05 24.58 -7.68
CA VAL A 116 6.02 23.61 -7.15
C VAL A 116 6.45 22.66 -8.27
N THR A 117 7.70 22.78 -8.72
CA THR A 117 8.25 21.88 -9.75
C THR A 117 8.47 20.47 -9.20
N THR A 118 8.44 19.46 -10.07
CA THR A 118 8.73 18.07 -9.73
C THR A 118 10.05 17.93 -8.97
N VAL A 119 11.11 18.60 -9.42
CA VAL A 119 12.42 18.62 -8.73
C VAL A 119 12.31 19.18 -7.31
N ASN A 120 11.64 20.32 -7.14
CA ASN A 120 11.53 20.98 -5.84
C ASN A 120 10.70 20.15 -4.86
N PHE A 121 9.61 19.54 -5.36
CA PHE A 121 8.79 18.64 -4.57
C PHE A 121 9.60 17.45 -4.06
N LEU A 122 10.30 16.73 -4.95
CA LEU A 122 11.08 15.54 -4.58
C LEU A 122 12.23 15.87 -3.63
N ARG A 123 12.93 17.00 -3.84
CA ARG A 123 13.98 17.44 -2.91
C ARG A 123 13.44 17.78 -1.54
N ALA A 124 12.29 18.48 -1.48
CA ALA A 124 11.65 18.82 -0.21
C ALA A 124 11.18 17.55 0.53
N ALA A 125 10.61 16.58 -0.19
CA ALA A 125 10.16 15.32 0.38
C ALA A 125 11.33 14.47 0.93
N LEU A 126 12.42 14.33 0.17
CA LEU A 126 13.64 13.63 0.62
C LEU A 126 14.24 14.29 1.85
N ARG A 127 14.36 15.64 1.86
CA ARG A 127 14.85 16.39 3.03
C ARG A 127 13.96 16.14 4.25
N ALA A 128 12.63 16.17 4.08
CA ALA A 128 11.70 15.93 5.17
C ALA A 128 11.83 14.52 5.77
N GLN A 129 12.26 13.54 4.98
CA GLN A 129 12.54 12.17 5.42
C GLN A 129 13.97 11.96 5.95
N GLY A 130 14.82 13.00 5.97
CA GLY A 130 16.22 12.86 6.35
C GLY A 130 17.08 12.12 5.32
N LYS A 131 16.62 11.99 4.08
CA LYS A 131 17.28 11.30 2.94
C LYS A 131 17.83 12.31 1.91
N GLU A 132 18.26 13.48 2.36
CA GLU A 132 18.77 14.51 1.44
C GLU A 132 20.03 14.03 0.70
N LEU A 133 20.01 14.16 -0.61
CA LEU A 133 21.13 13.79 -1.48
C LEU A 133 21.89 15.04 -1.96
N PRO A 134 23.21 14.94 -2.18
CA PRO A 134 23.99 15.96 -2.88
C PRO A 134 23.34 16.28 -4.24
N ALA A 135 23.37 17.55 -4.67
CA ALA A 135 22.65 17.98 -5.87
C ALA A 135 23.01 17.17 -7.12
N ARG A 136 24.30 16.82 -7.30
CA ARG A 136 24.76 16.02 -8.43
C ARG A 136 24.18 14.60 -8.43
N GLU A 137 24.18 13.95 -7.27
CA GLU A 137 23.65 12.62 -7.09
C GLU A 137 22.12 12.60 -7.28
N PHE A 138 21.42 13.56 -6.68
CA PHE A 138 19.97 13.71 -6.87
C PHE A 138 19.59 13.83 -8.36
N ILE A 139 20.30 14.69 -9.13
CA ILE A 139 20.02 14.89 -10.55
C ILE A 139 20.35 13.65 -11.37
N ALA A 140 21.42 12.95 -11.06
CA ALA A 140 21.78 11.70 -11.73
C ALA A 140 20.69 10.63 -11.49
N ARG A 141 20.34 10.38 -10.23
CA ARG A 141 19.31 9.42 -9.84
C ARG A 141 17.95 9.78 -10.45
N LEU A 142 17.53 11.04 -10.37
CA LEU A 142 16.30 11.51 -11.00
C LEU A 142 16.29 11.23 -12.52
N GLY A 143 17.43 11.43 -13.20
CA GLY A 143 17.57 11.15 -14.62
C GLY A 143 17.42 9.67 -14.95
N GLU A 144 18.03 8.80 -14.18
CA GLU A 144 17.92 7.35 -14.33
C GLU A 144 16.47 6.86 -14.13
N GLU A 145 15.81 7.33 -13.06
CA GLU A 145 14.44 6.96 -12.76
C GLU A 145 13.45 7.45 -13.85
N MET A 146 13.62 8.69 -14.31
CA MET A 146 12.81 9.23 -15.41
C MET A 146 13.00 8.44 -16.69
N THR A 147 14.24 8.06 -17.02
CA THR A 147 14.54 7.25 -18.22
C THR A 147 13.85 5.88 -18.14
N ALA A 148 13.91 5.21 -16.98
CA ALA A 148 13.27 3.91 -16.78
C ALA A 148 11.73 4.01 -16.91
N LEU A 149 11.14 5.11 -16.48
CA LEU A 149 9.70 5.38 -16.59
C LEU A 149 9.30 6.01 -17.93
N ARG A 150 10.22 6.11 -18.90
CA ARG A 150 10.01 6.75 -20.21
C ARG A 150 9.39 8.15 -20.09
N MET A 151 9.84 8.92 -19.11
CA MET A 151 9.39 10.29 -18.89
C MET A 151 10.31 11.28 -19.62
N ASP A 152 9.71 12.27 -20.26
CA ASP A 152 10.47 13.34 -20.90
C ASP A 152 11.25 14.17 -19.86
N PRO A 153 12.53 14.51 -20.08
CA PRO A 153 13.33 15.29 -19.16
C PRO A 153 12.74 16.66 -18.76
N SER A 154 11.86 17.25 -19.58
CA SER A 154 11.20 18.53 -19.27
C SER A 154 10.27 18.45 -18.05
N PHE A 155 9.81 17.25 -17.66
CA PHE A 155 9.00 17.08 -16.46
C PHE A 155 9.71 17.51 -15.16
N ARG A 156 11.04 17.58 -15.16
CA ARG A 156 11.82 18.10 -14.02
C ARG A 156 11.39 19.51 -13.61
N SER A 157 11.13 20.37 -14.60
CA SER A 157 10.81 21.79 -14.43
C SER A 157 9.31 22.08 -14.45
N ARG A 158 8.47 21.12 -14.86
CA ARG A 158 7.01 21.29 -14.83
C ARG A 158 6.49 21.21 -13.38
N TYR A 159 5.44 21.95 -13.10
CA TYR A 159 4.74 21.86 -11.83
C TYR A 159 4.12 20.48 -11.70
N ILE A 160 4.25 19.91 -10.48
CA ILE A 160 3.84 18.53 -10.23
C ILE A 160 2.34 18.36 -10.50
N ASN A 161 2.01 17.36 -11.32
CA ASN A 161 0.66 17.01 -11.76
C ASN A 161 -0.13 18.10 -12.51
N ASP A 162 0.47 19.29 -12.78
CA ASP A 162 -0.19 20.38 -13.48
C ASP A 162 -0.16 20.15 -14.98
N GLY A 163 -1.34 20.02 -15.60
CA GLY A 163 -1.48 19.73 -17.03
C GLY A 163 -0.94 18.36 -17.45
N PHE A 164 -0.74 17.42 -16.52
CA PHE A 164 -0.33 16.05 -16.84
C PHE A 164 -1.55 15.25 -17.30
N SER A 165 -1.36 14.44 -18.35
CA SER A 165 -2.31 13.38 -18.72
C SER A 165 -2.43 12.32 -17.60
N GLY A 166 -3.44 11.46 -17.68
CA GLY A 166 -3.59 10.36 -16.70
C GLY A 166 -2.34 9.48 -16.61
N GLY A 167 -1.81 9.04 -17.74
CA GLY A 167 -0.59 8.21 -17.76
C GLY A 167 0.67 8.94 -17.27
N GLU A 168 0.80 10.25 -17.55
CA GLU A 168 1.90 11.06 -17.02
C GLU A 168 1.81 11.23 -15.51
N LYS A 169 0.61 11.41 -14.95
CA LYS A 169 0.39 11.47 -13.49
C LYS A 169 0.80 10.17 -12.82
N LYS A 170 0.39 9.01 -13.35
CA LYS A 170 0.75 7.70 -12.77
C LYS A 170 2.25 7.42 -12.85
N ARG A 171 2.91 7.77 -13.97
CA ARG A 171 4.38 7.70 -14.07
C ARG A 171 5.07 8.67 -13.10
N ALA A 172 4.51 9.87 -12.88
CA ALA A 172 5.05 10.82 -11.91
C ALA A 172 4.91 10.31 -10.46
N GLU A 173 3.84 9.60 -10.11
CA GLU A 173 3.70 8.93 -8.82
C GLU A 173 4.69 7.77 -8.65
N THR A 174 4.89 6.97 -9.70
CA THR A 174 5.92 5.92 -9.71
C THR A 174 7.33 6.50 -9.60
N LEU A 175 7.59 7.67 -10.20
CA LEU A 175 8.83 8.41 -10.00
C LEU A 175 9.01 8.84 -8.53
N GLN A 176 7.95 9.31 -7.89
CA GLN A 176 7.99 9.65 -6.46
C GLN A 176 8.30 8.40 -5.62
N LEU A 177 7.64 7.26 -5.90
CA LEU A 177 7.92 5.98 -5.26
C LEU A 177 9.41 5.60 -5.39
N ALA A 178 9.97 5.69 -6.60
CA ALA A 178 11.36 5.35 -6.90
C ALA A 178 12.37 6.27 -6.21
N MET A 179 12.05 7.55 -6.12
CA MET A 179 12.95 8.54 -5.48
C MET A 179 12.88 8.47 -3.95
N LEU A 180 11.70 8.22 -3.36
CA LEU A 180 11.49 8.24 -1.92
C LEU A 180 11.82 6.92 -1.23
N GLU A 181 11.82 5.79 -1.96
CA GLU A 181 12.09 4.43 -1.46
C GLU A 181 11.40 4.17 -0.12
N PRO A 182 10.06 4.05 -0.12
CA PRO A 182 9.32 3.81 1.10
C PRO A 182 9.52 2.37 1.59
N ARG A 183 9.13 2.12 2.84
CA ARG A 183 9.09 0.77 3.42
C ARG A 183 7.74 0.09 3.18
N LEU A 184 6.68 0.88 3.03
CA LEU A 184 5.34 0.41 2.65
C LEU A 184 4.75 1.36 1.61
N ALA A 185 4.43 0.83 0.44
CA ALA A 185 3.74 1.55 -0.62
C ALA A 185 2.26 1.11 -0.67
N ILE A 186 1.34 2.04 -0.49
CA ILE A 186 -0.08 1.86 -0.73
C ILE A 186 -0.38 2.48 -2.10
N LEU A 187 -0.79 1.67 -3.06
CA LEU A 187 -1.03 2.09 -4.44
C LEU A 187 -2.54 2.00 -4.72
N ASP A 188 -3.22 3.16 -4.74
CA ASP A 188 -4.67 3.23 -4.94
C ASP A 188 -5.01 3.42 -6.42
N GLU A 189 -5.45 2.35 -7.07
CA GLU A 189 -5.78 2.25 -8.50
C GLU A 189 -4.70 2.84 -9.42
N PRO A 190 -3.45 2.35 -9.35
CA PRO A 190 -2.36 2.87 -10.17
C PRO A 190 -2.54 2.56 -11.65
N ASP A 191 -3.44 1.65 -11.99
CA ASP A 191 -3.80 1.16 -13.32
C ASP A 191 -4.99 1.91 -13.96
N SER A 192 -5.69 2.74 -13.19
CA SER A 192 -6.88 3.44 -13.68
C SER A 192 -6.57 4.40 -14.83
N GLY A 193 -7.28 4.20 -15.96
CA GLY A 193 -7.15 5.05 -17.14
C GLY A 193 -5.87 4.90 -17.94
N LEU A 194 -5.09 3.84 -17.72
CA LEU A 194 -3.87 3.53 -18.44
C LEU A 194 -4.14 2.61 -19.65
N ASP A 195 -3.41 2.85 -20.75
CA ASP A 195 -3.23 1.86 -21.81
C ASP A 195 -2.26 0.76 -21.36
N VAL A 196 -2.13 -0.28 -22.19
CA VAL A 196 -1.30 -1.47 -21.89
C VAL A 196 0.17 -1.12 -21.67
N ASP A 197 0.71 -0.20 -22.47
CA ASP A 197 2.12 0.17 -22.40
C ASP A 197 2.42 1.02 -21.16
N ALA A 198 1.55 1.99 -20.85
CA ALA A 198 1.68 2.79 -19.64
C ALA A 198 1.52 1.94 -18.37
N LEU A 199 0.60 0.97 -18.37
CA LEU A 199 0.41 0.02 -17.29
C LEU A 199 1.68 -0.80 -17.02
N ARG A 200 2.30 -1.35 -18.07
CA ARG A 200 3.55 -2.10 -17.95
C ARG A 200 4.67 -1.24 -17.37
N ILE A 201 4.83 0.01 -17.86
CA ILE A 201 5.86 0.93 -17.33
C ILE A 201 5.66 1.19 -15.82
N VAL A 202 4.43 1.38 -15.38
CA VAL A 202 4.11 1.59 -13.95
C VAL A 202 4.41 0.33 -13.14
N ALA A 203 3.98 -0.83 -13.61
CA ALA A 203 4.23 -2.11 -12.93
C ALA A 203 5.74 -2.42 -12.85
N ASP A 204 6.47 -2.31 -13.95
CA ASP A 204 7.93 -2.48 -13.98
C ASP A 204 8.63 -1.49 -13.04
N GLY A 205 8.13 -0.26 -12.96
CA GLY A 205 8.63 0.75 -12.03
C GLY A 205 8.48 0.32 -10.57
N VAL A 206 7.33 -0.22 -10.18
CA VAL A 206 7.08 -0.74 -8.83
C VAL A 206 8.00 -1.91 -8.52
N LEU A 207 8.08 -2.91 -9.41
CA LEU A 207 8.96 -4.09 -9.24
C LEU A 207 10.42 -3.67 -9.08
N ARG A 208 10.88 -2.73 -9.90
CA ARG A 208 12.26 -2.23 -9.81
C ARG A 208 12.57 -1.57 -8.46
N VAL A 209 11.61 -0.85 -7.87
CA VAL A 209 11.80 -0.28 -6.53
C VAL A 209 11.81 -1.38 -5.48
N MET A 210 10.97 -2.40 -5.59
CA MET A 210 10.98 -3.55 -4.70
C MET A 210 12.32 -4.30 -4.75
N GLU A 211 12.82 -4.60 -5.94
CA GLU A 211 14.13 -5.24 -6.14
C GLU A 211 15.27 -4.43 -5.51
N LYS A 212 15.32 -3.10 -5.78
CA LYS A 212 16.31 -2.20 -5.17
C LYS A 212 16.20 -2.15 -3.65
N SER A 213 15.02 -2.34 -3.11
CA SER A 213 14.79 -2.36 -1.66
C SER A 213 15.32 -3.63 -0.98
N GLU A 214 15.72 -4.67 -1.75
CA GLU A 214 16.19 -5.94 -1.22
C GLU A 214 15.21 -6.57 -0.21
N GLY A 215 13.91 -6.54 -0.53
CA GLY A 215 12.85 -7.07 0.32
C GLY A 215 12.45 -6.16 1.50
N ARG A 216 12.90 -4.91 1.53
CA ARG A 216 12.55 -3.96 2.59
C ARG A 216 11.32 -3.09 2.28
N MET A 217 10.69 -3.26 1.11
CA MET A 217 9.45 -2.57 0.76
C MET A 217 8.29 -3.57 0.64
N GLY A 218 7.21 -3.36 1.38
CA GLY A 218 5.93 -4.02 1.18
C GLY A 218 5.03 -3.19 0.26
N VAL A 219 4.12 -3.84 -0.45
CA VAL A 219 3.14 -3.18 -1.33
C VAL A 219 1.74 -3.62 -0.96
N LEU A 220 0.86 -2.66 -0.71
CA LEU A 220 -0.59 -2.84 -0.70
C LEU A 220 -1.15 -2.22 -1.97
N LEU A 221 -1.45 -3.05 -2.96
CA LEU A 221 -2.03 -2.66 -4.23
C LEU A 221 -3.55 -2.72 -4.14
N ILE A 222 -4.22 -1.60 -4.34
CA ILE A 222 -5.68 -1.54 -4.45
C ILE A 222 -6.03 -1.45 -5.94
N THR A 223 -6.76 -2.43 -6.44
CA THR A 223 -7.23 -2.43 -7.82
C THR A 223 -8.54 -3.24 -7.94
N HIS A 224 -9.28 -2.96 -8.97
CA HIS A 224 -10.42 -3.75 -9.39
C HIS A 224 -10.19 -4.39 -10.76
N TYR A 225 -9.00 -4.21 -11.36
CA TYR A 225 -8.62 -4.80 -12.64
C TYR A 225 -7.57 -5.89 -12.46
N TYR A 226 -7.82 -7.04 -13.07
CA TYR A 226 -6.87 -8.14 -13.09
C TYR A 226 -5.60 -7.83 -13.90
N ARG A 227 -5.73 -7.00 -14.95
CA ARG A 227 -4.64 -6.73 -15.92
C ARG A 227 -3.31 -6.30 -15.29
N ILE A 228 -3.32 -5.53 -14.20
CA ILE A 228 -2.08 -5.11 -13.53
C ILE A 228 -1.38 -6.31 -12.87
N LEU A 229 -2.13 -7.32 -12.44
CA LEU A 229 -1.62 -8.51 -11.76
C LEU A 229 -0.88 -9.46 -12.69
N GLU A 230 -1.07 -9.35 -14.00
CA GLU A 230 -0.26 -10.06 -15.00
C GLU A 230 1.22 -9.60 -14.96
N ASN A 231 1.46 -8.36 -14.51
CA ASN A 231 2.80 -7.79 -14.39
C ASN A 231 3.29 -7.74 -12.93
N LEU A 232 2.38 -7.65 -11.96
CA LEU A 232 2.67 -7.60 -10.52
C LEU A 232 2.05 -8.82 -9.86
N THR A 233 2.77 -9.96 -9.86
CA THR A 233 2.26 -11.19 -9.22
C THR A 233 2.13 -10.98 -7.72
N PRO A 234 0.92 -11.07 -7.13
CA PRO A 234 0.73 -10.88 -5.70
C PRO A 234 1.15 -12.13 -4.90
N ASP A 235 1.64 -11.90 -3.69
CA ASP A 235 1.81 -12.96 -2.68
C ASP A 235 0.47 -13.31 -2.03
N ARG A 236 -0.43 -12.32 -1.91
CA ARG A 236 -1.76 -12.50 -1.31
C ARG A 236 -2.79 -11.55 -1.91
N VAL A 237 -4.01 -12.05 -2.04
CA VAL A 237 -5.17 -11.31 -2.52
C VAL A 237 -6.22 -11.28 -1.41
N HIS A 238 -6.80 -10.10 -1.17
CA HIS A 238 -7.87 -9.87 -0.20
C HIS A 238 -9.10 -9.32 -0.90
N ILE A 239 -10.27 -9.81 -0.55
CA ILE A 239 -11.55 -9.31 -1.08
C ILE A 239 -12.21 -8.46 -0.01
N MET A 240 -12.49 -7.20 -0.35
CA MET A 240 -13.22 -6.28 0.52
C MET A 240 -14.65 -6.09 0.03
N HIS A 241 -15.60 -6.26 0.95
CA HIS A 241 -17.02 -5.97 0.73
C HIS A 241 -17.62 -5.29 1.97
N GLN A 242 -18.40 -4.22 1.75
CA GLN A 242 -19.09 -3.47 2.82
C GLN A 242 -18.20 -3.14 4.03
N GLY A 243 -16.98 -2.65 3.78
CA GLY A 243 -16.07 -2.23 4.85
C GLY A 243 -15.37 -3.35 5.62
N ARG A 244 -15.43 -4.59 5.16
CA ARG A 244 -14.79 -5.76 5.76
C ARG A 244 -13.97 -6.53 4.72
N ILE A 245 -12.90 -7.19 5.15
CA ILE A 245 -12.25 -8.23 4.34
C ILE A 245 -13.06 -9.51 4.53
N VAL A 246 -13.64 -10.02 3.44
CA VAL A 246 -14.55 -11.17 3.45
C VAL A 246 -13.88 -12.46 3.02
N ASP A 247 -12.75 -12.36 2.29
CA ASP A 247 -11.94 -13.51 1.90
C ASP A 247 -10.49 -13.10 1.67
N SER A 248 -9.56 -14.06 1.79
CA SER A 248 -8.14 -13.86 1.53
C SER A 248 -7.49 -15.15 1.06
N GLY A 249 -6.79 -15.09 -0.07
CA GLY A 249 -6.15 -16.26 -0.69
C GLY A 249 -4.85 -15.93 -1.40
N GLY A 250 -4.35 -16.87 -2.19
CA GLY A 250 -3.22 -16.67 -3.09
C GLY A 250 -3.63 -15.95 -4.39
N PRO A 251 -2.71 -15.90 -5.39
CA PRO A 251 -2.97 -15.27 -6.69
C PRO A 251 -4.19 -15.84 -7.44
N GLU A 252 -4.51 -17.11 -7.21
CA GLU A 252 -5.66 -17.80 -7.82
C GLU A 252 -6.99 -17.14 -7.49
N LEU A 253 -7.07 -16.44 -6.34
CA LEU A 253 -8.28 -15.73 -5.94
C LEU A 253 -8.59 -14.56 -6.87
N ALA A 254 -7.58 -13.85 -7.39
CA ALA A 254 -7.76 -12.80 -8.38
C ALA A 254 -8.28 -13.34 -9.72
N HIS A 255 -7.77 -14.50 -10.18
CA HIS A 255 -8.28 -15.18 -11.36
C HIS A 255 -9.74 -15.60 -11.23
N LEU A 256 -10.11 -16.07 -10.02
CA LEU A 256 -11.49 -16.48 -9.74
C LEU A 256 -12.43 -15.27 -9.83
N ILE A 257 -12.04 -14.12 -9.27
CA ILE A 257 -12.82 -12.87 -9.34
C ILE A 257 -12.98 -12.40 -10.79
N GLU A 258 -11.92 -12.47 -11.60
CA GLU A 258 -11.99 -12.07 -13.02
C GLU A 258 -13.00 -12.92 -13.79
N ARG A 259 -13.04 -14.22 -13.51
CA ARG A 259 -13.92 -15.17 -14.21
C ARG A 259 -15.36 -15.12 -13.72
N GLU A 260 -15.58 -15.03 -12.43
CA GLU A 260 -16.88 -15.24 -11.77
C GLU A 260 -17.47 -13.95 -11.16
N GLY A 261 -16.68 -12.86 -11.11
CA GLY A 261 -17.08 -11.62 -10.48
C GLY A 261 -17.09 -11.69 -8.96
N TYR A 262 -17.68 -10.67 -8.33
CA TYR A 262 -17.77 -10.57 -6.87
C TYR A 262 -19.01 -11.21 -6.26
N ASP A 263 -19.99 -11.63 -7.08
CA ASP A 263 -21.31 -12.12 -6.62
C ASP A 263 -21.23 -13.24 -5.58
N PRO A 264 -20.34 -14.27 -5.70
CA PRO A 264 -20.23 -15.31 -4.70
C PRO A 264 -19.88 -14.78 -3.31
N TYR A 265 -19.04 -13.74 -3.24
CA TYR A 265 -18.57 -13.12 -1.99
C TYR A 265 -19.58 -12.15 -1.39
N ILE A 266 -20.37 -11.49 -2.25
CA ILE A 266 -21.45 -10.58 -1.85
C ILE A 266 -22.61 -11.37 -1.23
N THR A 267 -23.02 -12.45 -1.88
CA THR A 267 -24.18 -13.26 -1.44
C THR A 267 -23.88 -14.00 -0.14
N ALA A 268 -22.69 -14.56 0.00
CA ALA A 268 -22.29 -15.31 1.19
C ALA A 268 -22.20 -14.44 2.47
N ASN A 269 -21.98 -13.12 2.32
CA ASN A 269 -21.78 -12.18 3.42
C ASN A 269 -22.91 -11.16 3.59
N SER A 270 -24.00 -11.28 2.84
CA SER A 270 -25.19 -10.45 3.02
C SER A 270 -26.02 -10.96 4.20
N PRO A 271 -26.53 -10.08 5.08
CA PRO A 271 -27.46 -10.51 6.14
C PRO A 271 -28.71 -11.14 5.51
N PRO A 272 -29.27 -12.20 6.12
CA PRO A 272 -30.46 -12.87 5.59
C PRO A 272 -31.62 -11.87 5.48
N GLY A 273 -32.08 -11.62 4.24
CA GLY A 273 -33.24 -10.75 3.97
C GLY A 273 -33.01 -9.56 3.05
N THR A 274 -31.81 -9.33 2.52
CA THR A 274 -31.56 -8.28 1.52
C THR A 274 -31.63 -8.88 0.12
N GLU A 275 -32.82 -8.82 -0.52
CA GLU A 275 -32.94 -9.12 -1.96
C GLU A 275 -32.15 -8.08 -2.77
N VAL A 276 -31.10 -8.54 -3.45
CA VAL A 276 -30.35 -7.73 -4.42
C VAL A 276 -31.22 -7.61 -5.67
N SER A 277 -31.84 -6.45 -5.87
CA SER A 277 -32.57 -6.16 -7.11
C SER A 277 -31.58 -6.12 -8.27
N PRO A 278 -31.78 -6.88 -9.35
CA PRO A 278 -30.91 -6.85 -10.51
C PRO A 278 -31.03 -5.50 -11.23
N ARG A 279 -29.88 -4.85 -11.49
CA ARG A 279 -29.78 -3.68 -12.38
C ARG A 279 -29.22 -4.09 -13.72
#